data_38d2b31fff263b913ba70e93f26eaffc
#
_entry.id   38d2b31fff263b913ba70e93f26eaffc
#
_cell.length_a   1.000
_cell.length_b   1.000
_cell.length_c   1.000
_cell.angle_alpha   90.00
_cell.angle_beta   90.00
_cell.angle_gamma   90.00
#
_symmetry.space_group_name_H-M   'P 1'
#
loop_
_entity.id
_entity.type
_entity.pdbx_description
1 polymer ?
#
loop_
_entity_poly.entity_id
_entity_poly.type
_entity_poly.pdbx_seq_one_letter_code
_entity_poly.pdbx_strand_id
1 'polypeptide(L)'
;MNSAPRLCSVRRTVPILWTVLITLGIEGCGEPSAPALTVGPVSYSEDQLLGLSESRRQSLAELTAFALAVADSSASSLGAPLVAEWTQDRLIEILAAELTLEGADVGDDILEARYLTNPEWELVVRHILFFSERWQSANHRAEAEAKAARAMESLRAGADFATTAAALSEEPGAEGREGLLTPGREGSWVPEFWAAALALEPGEVSPVTETQYGYHILRLEDRQIVPFLEARSVIARAIAEQIGSPPDVLSTWLDTQGDSDQQARRSNALGEARRRGLKVPDGEVVELTRAWDDLAYRLSTTFGFRFGWTADQIASGALAALSNPAQNVSLARSELSSYRPLIDQSYAIHSSETPGTE
;
A
#
# COMPACT_ATOMS: atom_id res chain seq x y z
N MET A 1 -33.53 -57.75 10.13
CA MET A 1 -34.72 -58.19 9.34
C MET A 1 -34.93 -57.18 8.26
N ASN A 2 -34.90 -57.75 7.02
CA ASN A 2 -35.38 -57.24 5.73
C ASN A 2 -34.60 -56.06 5.09
N SER A 3 -33.83 -56.31 4.14
CA SER A 3 -33.95 -56.91 2.77
C SER A 3 -34.09 -55.81 1.73
N ALA A 4 -33.07 -55.65 0.95
CA ALA A 4 -33.08 -54.88 -0.30
C ALA A 4 -33.85 -55.61 -1.41
N PRO A 5 -34.24 -54.98 -2.50
CA PRO A 5 -34.23 -55.64 -3.79
C PRO A 5 -33.33 -54.95 -4.82
N ARG A 6 -32.65 -55.81 -5.55
CA ARG A 6 -31.91 -55.56 -6.80
C ARG A 6 -32.90 -55.30 -7.93
N LEU A 7 -32.59 -54.35 -8.82
CA LEU A 7 -33.27 -54.23 -10.10
C LEU A 7 -32.28 -54.31 -11.27
N CYS A 8 -32.75 -55.07 -12.20
CA CYS A 8 -32.14 -55.70 -13.35
C CYS A 8 -31.73 -54.72 -14.46
N SER A 9 -30.62 -55.00 -15.11
CA SER A 9 -30.15 -54.38 -16.36
C SER A 9 -31.02 -54.83 -17.55
N VAL A 10 -31.44 -53.88 -18.36
CA VAL A 10 -31.97 -54.15 -19.71
C VAL A 10 -31.02 -53.50 -20.72
N ARG A 11 -30.28 -54.38 -21.42
CA ARG A 11 -29.55 -54.03 -22.63
C ARG A 11 -30.55 -53.79 -23.77
N ARG A 12 -30.57 -52.64 -24.37
CA ARG A 12 -31.16 -52.39 -25.69
C ARG A 12 -30.07 -52.14 -26.72
N THR A 13 -29.94 -53.09 -27.62
CA THR A 13 -29.20 -52.99 -28.88
C THR A 13 -29.95 -52.05 -29.83
N VAL A 14 -29.25 -51.06 -30.41
CA VAL A 14 -29.75 -50.22 -31.48
C VAL A 14 -28.82 -50.37 -32.70
N PRO A 15 -29.34 -50.51 -33.89
CA PRO A 15 -28.57 -50.89 -35.10
C PRO A 15 -27.75 -49.70 -35.66
N ILE A 16 -26.62 -50.11 -36.26
CA ILE A 16 -25.66 -49.21 -36.95
C ILE A 16 -26.29 -48.71 -38.23
N LEU A 17 -26.55 -47.38 -38.30
CA LEU A 17 -26.80 -46.70 -39.53
C LEU A 17 -25.50 -46.04 -40.00
N TRP A 18 -25.02 -46.42 -41.16
CA TRP A 18 -23.92 -45.77 -41.87
C TRP A 18 -24.35 -44.37 -42.30
N THR A 19 -23.82 -43.34 -41.71
CA THR A 19 -23.94 -41.96 -42.18
C THR A 19 -22.62 -41.55 -42.82
N VAL A 20 -22.67 -41.21 -44.07
CA VAL A 20 -21.57 -40.67 -44.86
C VAL A 20 -21.11 -39.36 -44.22
N LEU A 21 -19.88 -39.34 -43.70
CA LEU A 21 -19.26 -38.09 -43.23
C LEU A 21 -18.74 -37.31 -44.46
N ILE A 22 -19.43 -36.24 -44.80
CA ILE A 22 -18.88 -35.18 -45.63
C ILE A 22 -17.87 -34.43 -44.76
N THR A 23 -16.59 -34.63 -45.02
CA THR A 23 -15.51 -33.82 -44.43
C THR A 23 -15.53 -32.47 -45.10
N LEU A 24 -16.26 -31.52 -44.52
CA LEU A 24 -15.97 -30.11 -44.71
C LEU A 24 -14.70 -29.81 -43.94
N GLY A 25 -13.62 -29.50 -44.65
CA GLY A 25 -12.36 -29.05 -44.07
C GLY A 25 -12.61 -27.79 -43.26
N ILE A 26 -12.51 -27.91 -41.96
CA ILE A 26 -12.28 -26.75 -41.05
C ILE A 26 -10.78 -26.59 -40.99
N GLU A 27 -10.27 -25.73 -41.87
CA GLU A 27 -8.91 -25.22 -41.78
C GLU A 27 -8.76 -24.47 -40.45
N GLY A 28 -7.76 -24.85 -39.66
CA GLY A 28 -7.03 -23.96 -38.78
C GLY A 28 -7.68 -23.57 -37.46
N CYS A 29 -7.89 -24.52 -36.52
CA CYS A 29 -7.63 -24.19 -35.13
C CYS A 29 -6.12 -24.36 -34.90
N GLY A 30 -5.35 -23.29 -35.12
CA GLY A 30 -4.00 -23.21 -34.62
C GLY A 30 -4.07 -23.41 -33.09
N GLU A 31 -3.19 -24.23 -32.55
CA GLU A 31 -3.01 -24.29 -31.09
C GLU A 31 -2.84 -22.85 -30.58
N PRO A 32 -3.49 -22.47 -29.49
CA PRO A 32 -3.27 -21.14 -28.93
C PRO A 32 -1.75 -20.99 -28.67
N SER A 33 -1.13 -20.04 -29.33
CA SER A 33 0.29 -19.73 -29.11
C SER A 33 0.48 -19.45 -27.62
N ALA A 34 1.57 -19.99 -27.07
CA ALA A 34 1.92 -19.70 -25.67
C ALA A 34 1.93 -18.19 -25.45
N PRO A 35 1.42 -17.71 -24.32
CA PRO A 35 1.40 -16.27 -24.05
C PRO A 35 2.83 -15.73 -24.00
N ALA A 36 3.05 -14.57 -24.56
CA ALA A 36 4.37 -13.92 -24.63
C ALA A 36 4.80 -13.28 -23.31
N LEU A 37 3.83 -12.84 -22.52
CA LEU A 37 4.02 -12.34 -21.16
C LEU A 37 2.84 -12.77 -20.30
N THR A 38 3.13 -13.28 -19.11
CA THR A 38 2.10 -13.58 -18.10
C THR A 38 2.46 -12.92 -16.78
N VAL A 39 1.44 -12.39 -16.09
CA VAL A 39 1.54 -11.81 -14.77
C VAL A 39 0.39 -12.34 -13.94
N GLY A 40 0.62 -13.34 -13.12
CA GLY A 40 -0.44 -14.04 -12.44
C GLY A 40 -1.48 -14.60 -13.42
N PRO A 41 -2.78 -14.28 -13.26
CA PRO A 41 -3.83 -14.74 -14.17
C PRO A 41 -3.93 -13.95 -15.48
N VAL A 42 -3.17 -12.88 -15.65
CA VAL A 42 -3.21 -12.00 -16.85
C VAL A 42 -2.17 -12.46 -17.85
N SER A 43 -2.59 -12.58 -19.11
CA SER A 43 -1.72 -13.02 -20.21
C SER A 43 -1.80 -12.03 -21.38
N TYR A 44 -0.67 -11.82 -22.05
CA TYR A 44 -0.54 -11.00 -23.25
C TYR A 44 -0.03 -11.84 -24.42
N SER A 45 -0.62 -11.64 -25.59
CA SER A 45 -0.14 -12.24 -26.84
C SER A 45 1.02 -11.42 -27.43
N GLU A 46 1.79 -12.01 -28.37
CA GLU A 46 2.84 -11.30 -29.11
C GLU A 46 2.26 -10.08 -29.85
N ASP A 47 1.04 -10.18 -30.40
CA ASP A 47 0.39 -9.07 -31.09
C ASP A 47 0.14 -7.87 -30.17
N GLN A 48 -0.23 -8.12 -28.92
CA GLN A 48 -0.44 -7.06 -27.93
C GLN A 48 0.87 -6.40 -27.48
N LEU A 49 1.99 -7.13 -27.58
CA LEU A 49 3.31 -6.64 -27.22
C LEU A 49 4.10 -6.08 -28.42
N LEU A 50 3.52 -6.15 -29.62
CA LEU A 50 4.18 -5.72 -30.83
C LEU A 50 4.62 -4.25 -30.74
N GLY A 51 5.89 -3.99 -31.02
CA GLY A 51 6.48 -2.64 -30.95
C GLY A 51 6.84 -2.15 -29.54
N LEU A 52 6.61 -2.95 -28.49
CA LEU A 52 7.10 -2.64 -27.15
C LEU A 52 8.56 -3.08 -27.00
N SER A 53 9.42 -2.14 -26.56
CA SER A 53 10.79 -2.48 -26.13
C SER A 53 10.74 -3.33 -24.86
N GLU A 54 11.84 -4.05 -24.56
CA GLU A 54 11.95 -4.87 -23.34
C GLU A 54 11.66 -4.04 -22.08
N SER A 55 12.20 -2.84 -21.98
CA SER A 55 11.94 -1.94 -20.86
C SER A 55 10.44 -1.56 -20.72
N ARG A 56 9.69 -1.47 -21.85
CA ARG A 56 8.24 -1.22 -21.83
C ARG A 56 7.45 -2.48 -21.49
N ARG A 57 7.89 -3.67 -21.92
CA ARG A 57 7.30 -4.95 -21.52
C ARG A 57 7.43 -5.14 -20.01
N GLN A 58 8.59 -4.81 -19.46
CA GLN A 58 8.80 -4.83 -18.01
C GLN A 58 7.89 -3.83 -17.28
N SER A 59 7.75 -2.60 -17.79
CA SER A 59 6.80 -1.62 -17.22
C SER A 59 5.35 -2.10 -17.29
N LEU A 60 4.98 -2.82 -18.36
CA LEU A 60 3.66 -3.42 -18.49
C LEU A 60 3.44 -4.50 -17.44
N ALA A 61 4.44 -5.36 -17.20
CA ALA A 61 4.37 -6.38 -16.16
C ALA A 61 4.17 -5.75 -14.76
N GLU A 62 4.92 -4.71 -14.46
CA GLU A 62 4.81 -3.96 -13.20
C GLU A 62 3.43 -3.32 -13.04
N LEU A 63 2.92 -2.64 -14.07
CA LEU A 63 1.57 -2.06 -14.08
C LEU A 63 0.47 -3.12 -13.94
N THR A 64 0.66 -4.28 -14.57
CA THR A 64 -0.30 -5.39 -14.51
C THR A 64 -0.35 -6.00 -13.11
N ALA A 65 0.80 -6.26 -12.51
CA ALA A 65 0.89 -6.76 -11.15
C ALA A 65 0.24 -5.77 -10.17
N PHE A 66 0.44 -4.49 -10.41
CA PHE A 66 -0.17 -3.44 -9.61
C PHE A 66 -1.69 -3.37 -9.81
N ALA A 67 -2.18 -3.45 -11.06
CA ALA A 67 -3.61 -3.48 -11.35
C ALA A 67 -4.30 -4.72 -10.75
N LEU A 68 -3.62 -5.87 -10.72
CA LEU A 68 -4.07 -7.07 -10.01
C LEU A 68 -4.23 -6.79 -8.51
N ALA A 69 -3.26 -6.12 -7.91
CA ALA A 69 -3.30 -5.74 -6.50
C ALA A 69 -4.52 -4.87 -6.17
N VAL A 70 -4.82 -3.90 -7.01
CA VAL A 70 -5.99 -3.01 -6.84
C VAL A 70 -7.30 -3.75 -7.11
N ALA A 71 -7.31 -4.65 -8.10
CA ALA A 71 -8.53 -5.37 -8.50
C ALA A 71 -8.95 -6.46 -7.51
N ASP A 72 -8.02 -7.00 -6.73
CA ASP A 72 -8.32 -8.03 -5.75
C ASP A 72 -9.21 -7.48 -4.65
N SER A 73 -10.44 -8.02 -4.56
CA SER A 73 -11.43 -7.63 -3.55
C SER A 73 -11.02 -7.98 -2.12
N SER A 74 -10.10 -8.90 -1.97
CA SER A 74 -9.36 -9.11 -0.75
C SER A 74 -8.12 -8.20 -0.73
N ALA A 75 -8.28 -6.89 -0.91
CA ALA A 75 -7.19 -5.91 -0.76
C ALA A 75 -6.42 -6.11 0.55
N SER A 76 -7.06 -6.75 1.54
CA SER A 76 -6.41 -7.40 2.67
C SER A 76 -5.45 -8.52 2.31
N SER A 77 -5.57 -9.20 1.17
CA SER A 77 -4.70 -10.35 0.82
C SER A 77 -3.36 -9.94 0.23
N LEU A 78 -3.27 -8.77 -0.40
CA LEU A 78 -1.99 -8.20 -0.89
C LEU A 78 -1.40 -7.19 0.09
N GLY A 79 -2.25 -6.39 0.70
CA GLY A 79 -1.82 -5.54 1.80
C GLY A 79 -1.22 -6.37 2.93
N ALA A 80 -1.80 -7.52 3.27
CA ALA A 80 -1.31 -8.34 4.38
C ALA A 80 0.13 -8.86 4.20
N PRO A 81 0.55 -9.45 3.06
CA PRO A 81 1.95 -9.81 2.84
C PRO A 81 2.90 -8.60 2.86
N LEU A 82 2.49 -7.48 2.27
CA LEU A 82 3.29 -6.27 2.22
C LEU A 82 3.43 -5.64 3.61
N VAL A 83 2.35 -5.49 4.33
CA VAL A 83 2.35 -5.00 5.72
C VAL A 83 3.15 -5.95 6.61
N ALA A 84 3.08 -7.27 6.37
CA ALA A 84 3.90 -8.25 7.09
C ALA A 84 5.39 -8.07 6.81
N GLU A 85 5.78 -7.78 5.55
CA GLU A 85 7.17 -7.48 5.18
C GLU A 85 7.65 -6.19 5.84
N TRP A 86 6.88 -5.10 5.73
CA TRP A 86 7.20 -3.85 6.41
C TRP A 86 7.27 -3.99 7.94
N THR A 87 6.41 -4.83 8.50
CA THR A 87 6.46 -5.15 9.94
C THR A 87 7.77 -5.86 10.29
N GLN A 88 8.28 -6.74 9.40
CA GLN A 88 9.58 -7.35 9.60
C GLN A 88 10.72 -6.34 9.46
N ASP A 89 10.65 -5.44 8.47
CA ASP A 89 11.63 -4.36 8.34
C ASP A 89 11.64 -3.47 9.58
N ARG A 90 10.47 -3.09 10.06
CA ARG A 90 10.32 -2.33 11.30
C ARG A 90 10.92 -3.06 12.51
N LEU A 91 10.72 -4.37 12.59
CA LEU A 91 11.31 -5.17 13.65
C LEU A 91 12.84 -5.20 13.59
N ILE A 92 13.42 -5.19 12.38
CA ILE A 92 14.87 -5.08 12.18
C ILE A 92 15.37 -3.68 12.58
N GLU A 93 14.64 -2.62 12.27
CA GLU A 93 14.95 -1.25 12.72
C GLU A 93 14.93 -1.14 14.25
N ILE A 94 13.94 -1.76 14.90
CA ILE A 94 13.88 -1.83 16.37
C ILE A 94 15.11 -2.55 16.93
N LEU A 95 15.50 -3.69 16.33
CA LEU A 95 16.72 -4.39 16.75
C LEU A 95 17.97 -3.53 16.58
N ALA A 96 18.09 -2.83 15.47
CA ALA A 96 19.22 -1.93 15.20
C ALA A 96 19.32 -0.82 16.26
N ALA A 97 18.18 -0.25 16.63
CA ALA A 97 18.10 0.75 17.70
C ALA A 97 18.51 0.16 19.06
N GLU A 98 17.98 -0.99 19.44
CA GLU A 98 18.35 -1.65 20.70
C GLU A 98 19.86 -1.94 20.79
N LEU A 99 20.46 -2.45 19.73
CA LEU A 99 21.91 -2.68 19.66
C LEU A 99 22.70 -1.37 19.81
N THR A 100 22.19 -0.28 19.25
CA THR A 100 22.83 1.05 19.37
C THR A 100 22.75 1.58 20.79
N LEU A 101 21.59 1.45 21.43
CA LEU A 101 21.38 1.88 22.82
C LEU A 101 22.23 1.06 23.79
N GLU A 102 22.31 -0.26 23.61
CA GLU A 102 23.18 -1.15 24.39
C GLU A 102 24.63 -0.74 24.28
N GLY A 103 25.12 -0.45 23.05
CA GLY A 103 26.48 0.01 22.82
C GLY A 103 26.82 1.35 23.47
N ALA A 104 25.80 2.18 23.71
CA ALA A 104 25.91 3.48 24.37
C ALA A 104 25.55 3.49 25.86
N ASP A 105 25.23 2.31 26.44
CA ASP A 105 24.79 2.17 27.85
C ASP A 105 23.53 3.01 28.18
N VAL A 106 22.57 3.07 27.21
CA VAL A 106 21.31 3.78 27.37
C VAL A 106 20.21 2.79 27.77
N GLY A 107 19.70 2.93 28.99
CA GLY A 107 18.66 2.09 29.57
C GLY A 107 17.24 2.66 29.45
N ASP A 108 16.26 1.89 29.90
CA ASP A 108 14.83 2.28 29.87
C ASP A 108 14.54 3.52 30.73
N ASP A 109 15.34 3.78 31.75
CA ASP A 109 15.23 4.98 32.60
C ASP A 109 15.41 6.28 31.76
N ILE A 110 16.30 6.27 30.79
CA ILE A 110 16.50 7.41 29.87
C ILE A 110 15.32 7.51 28.90
N LEU A 111 14.83 6.38 28.39
CA LEU A 111 13.65 6.35 27.51
C LEU A 111 12.40 6.85 28.25
N GLU A 112 12.18 6.42 29.48
CA GLU A 112 11.08 6.90 30.32
C GLU A 112 11.20 8.39 30.64
N ALA A 113 12.40 8.88 30.97
CA ALA A 113 12.64 10.31 31.21
C ALA A 113 12.31 11.14 29.95
N ARG A 114 12.70 10.67 28.77
CA ARG A 114 12.34 11.32 27.47
C ARG A 114 10.82 11.31 27.27
N TYR A 115 10.16 10.18 27.51
CA TYR A 115 8.71 10.04 27.39
C TYR A 115 7.95 10.97 28.33
N LEU A 116 8.36 11.07 29.58
CA LEU A 116 7.74 11.96 30.56
C LEU A 116 7.90 13.44 30.21
N THR A 117 8.98 13.81 29.52
CA THR A 117 9.24 15.17 29.10
C THR A 117 8.46 15.56 27.83
N ASN A 118 8.31 14.60 26.90
CA ASN A 118 7.61 14.80 25.65
C ASN A 118 6.90 13.48 25.26
N PRO A 119 5.69 13.25 25.78
CA PRO A 119 4.95 12.03 25.52
C PRO A 119 4.53 11.93 24.05
N GLU A 120 4.38 10.70 23.58
CA GLU A 120 3.79 10.43 22.27
C GLU A 120 2.26 10.57 22.36
N TRP A 121 1.67 11.16 21.31
CA TRP A 121 0.24 11.42 21.24
C TRP A 121 -0.41 10.62 20.13
N GLU A 122 -1.65 10.18 20.38
CA GLU A 122 -2.56 9.72 19.35
C GLU A 122 -3.71 10.71 19.26
N LEU A 123 -3.97 11.22 18.05
CA LEU A 123 -4.95 12.27 17.78
C LEU A 123 -6.11 11.72 16.95
N VAL A 124 -7.33 12.10 17.31
CA VAL A 124 -8.55 11.87 16.53
C VAL A 124 -8.96 13.19 15.90
N VAL A 125 -8.91 13.28 14.57
CA VAL A 125 -9.09 14.53 13.83
C VAL A 125 -10.19 14.39 12.79
N ARG A 126 -11.06 15.39 12.68
CA ARG A 126 -11.86 15.65 11.48
C ARG A 126 -11.18 16.72 10.66
N HIS A 127 -11.27 16.61 9.33
CA HIS A 127 -10.78 17.67 8.48
C HIS A 127 -11.65 17.94 7.25
N ILE A 128 -11.46 19.13 6.69
CA ILE A 128 -12.00 19.55 5.41
C ILE A 128 -10.81 19.85 4.52
N LEU A 129 -10.70 19.18 3.37
CA LEU A 129 -9.66 19.40 2.38
C LEU A 129 -10.23 20.13 1.17
N PHE A 130 -9.55 21.20 0.76
CA PHE A 130 -9.68 21.82 -0.56
C PHE A 130 -8.40 21.55 -1.34
N PHE A 131 -8.51 20.64 -2.31
CA PHE A 131 -7.37 20.06 -2.98
C PHE A 131 -6.65 21.06 -3.87
N SER A 132 -5.33 21.21 -3.66
CA SER A 132 -4.48 22.08 -4.48
C SER A 132 -3.02 21.70 -4.34
N GLU A 133 -2.54 20.78 -5.16
CA GLU A 133 -1.14 20.38 -5.14
C GLU A 133 -0.22 21.51 -5.59
N ARG A 134 1.01 21.54 -5.07
CA ARG A 134 2.00 22.61 -5.31
C ARG A 134 2.33 22.86 -6.79
N TRP A 135 2.17 21.85 -7.64
CA TRP A 135 2.42 21.96 -9.09
C TRP A 135 1.25 22.57 -9.88
N GLN A 136 0.09 22.73 -9.26
CA GLN A 136 -1.08 23.33 -9.90
C GLN A 136 -0.91 24.85 -10.08
N SER A 137 -1.70 25.43 -10.99
CA SER A 137 -1.61 26.86 -11.29
C SER A 137 -1.93 27.73 -10.09
N ALA A 138 -1.38 28.96 -10.09
CA ALA A 138 -1.66 29.95 -9.05
C ALA A 138 -3.16 30.25 -8.91
N ASN A 139 -3.90 30.24 -10.02
CA ASN A 139 -5.36 30.43 -10.00
C ASN A 139 -6.08 29.31 -9.28
N HIS A 140 -5.69 28.05 -9.53
CA HIS A 140 -6.28 26.90 -8.87
C HIS A 140 -6.04 26.95 -7.34
N ARG A 141 -4.82 27.30 -6.94
CA ARG A 141 -4.50 27.47 -5.51
C ARG A 141 -5.31 28.59 -4.87
N ALA A 142 -5.44 29.74 -5.53
CA ALA A 142 -6.25 30.85 -5.04
C ALA A 142 -7.75 30.49 -4.91
N GLU A 143 -8.28 29.64 -5.81
CA GLU A 143 -9.65 29.13 -5.72
C GLU A 143 -9.82 28.19 -4.53
N ALA A 144 -8.87 27.27 -4.29
CA ALA A 144 -8.90 26.35 -3.16
C ALA A 144 -8.80 27.11 -1.83
N GLU A 145 -7.89 28.10 -1.74
CA GLU A 145 -7.76 28.98 -0.58
C GLU A 145 -9.07 29.76 -0.31
N ALA A 146 -9.68 30.30 -1.36
CA ALA A 146 -10.96 31.02 -1.24
C ALA A 146 -12.10 30.11 -0.79
N LYS A 147 -12.13 28.81 -1.23
CA LYS A 147 -13.09 27.82 -0.74
C LYS A 147 -12.86 27.56 0.76
N ALA A 148 -11.60 27.35 1.17
CA ALA A 148 -11.24 27.12 2.57
C ALA A 148 -11.65 28.33 3.45
N ALA A 149 -11.39 29.56 2.98
CA ALA A 149 -11.79 30.77 3.71
C ALA A 149 -13.31 30.86 3.91
N ARG A 150 -14.11 30.55 2.87
CA ARG A 150 -15.58 30.54 2.98
C ARG A 150 -16.09 29.45 3.94
N ALA A 151 -15.50 28.26 3.88
CA ALA A 151 -15.84 27.20 4.82
C ALA A 151 -15.54 27.59 6.27
N MET A 152 -14.38 28.22 6.49
CA MET A 152 -13.99 28.75 7.79
C MET A 152 -14.96 29.82 8.30
N GLU A 153 -15.42 30.74 7.45
CA GLU A 153 -16.46 31.73 7.82
C GLU A 153 -17.76 31.05 8.25
N SER A 154 -18.20 30.04 7.52
CA SER A 154 -19.38 29.24 7.87
C SER A 154 -19.24 28.55 9.21
N LEU A 155 -18.10 27.94 9.49
CA LEU A 155 -17.81 27.29 10.78
C LEU A 155 -17.80 28.31 11.93
N ARG A 156 -17.21 29.49 11.72
CA ARG A 156 -17.23 30.59 12.71
C ARG A 156 -18.64 31.15 12.95
N ALA A 157 -19.50 31.06 11.94
CA ALA A 157 -20.92 31.41 12.08
C ALA A 157 -21.76 30.33 12.79
N GLY A 158 -21.16 29.21 13.19
CA GLY A 158 -21.79 28.14 13.96
C GLY A 158 -22.28 26.96 13.12
N ALA A 159 -21.81 26.82 11.87
CA ALA A 159 -22.10 25.61 11.11
C ALA A 159 -21.45 24.39 11.78
N ASP A 160 -22.13 23.26 11.73
CA ASP A 160 -21.62 22.00 12.25
C ASP A 160 -20.44 21.48 11.40
N PHE A 161 -19.34 21.12 12.05
CA PHE A 161 -18.10 20.73 11.36
C PHE A 161 -18.28 19.46 10.55
N ALA A 162 -18.91 18.42 11.13
CA ALA A 162 -19.10 17.12 10.48
C ALA A 162 -19.94 17.25 9.20
N THR A 163 -21.06 17.98 9.31
CA THR A 163 -21.93 18.28 8.17
C THR A 163 -21.20 19.09 7.09
N THR A 164 -20.40 20.09 7.50
CA THR A 164 -19.62 20.92 6.58
C THR A 164 -18.54 20.09 5.88
N ALA A 165 -17.87 19.19 6.60
CA ALA A 165 -16.87 18.29 6.04
C ALA A 165 -17.49 17.32 5.03
N ALA A 166 -18.62 16.72 5.35
CA ALA A 166 -19.34 15.83 4.43
C ALA A 166 -19.75 16.54 3.12
N ALA A 167 -20.14 17.82 3.23
CA ALA A 167 -20.64 18.59 2.08
C ALA A 167 -19.56 19.24 1.22
N LEU A 168 -18.43 19.66 1.81
CA LEU A 168 -17.47 20.54 1.16
C LEU A 168 -16.09 19.93 0.99
N SER A 169 -15.71 18.90 1.75
CA SER A 169 -14.38 18.31 1.65
C SER A 169 -14.21 17.62 0.30
N GLU A 170 -13.11 17.92 -0.37
CA GLU A 170 -12.73 17.30 -1.64
C GLU A 170 -11.93 16.00 -1.41
N GLU A 171 -11.73 15.59 -0.14
CA GLU A 171 -11.10 14.32 0.17
C GLU A 171 -12.04 13.15 -0.16
N PRO A 172 -11.55 12.15 -0.90
CA PRO A 172 -12.34 10.97 -1.23
C PRO A 172 -12.87 10.25 0.02
N GLY A 173 -14.19 9.97 0.02
CA GLY A 173 -14.86 9.31 1.14
C GLY A 173 -15.18 10.22 2.33
N ALA A 174 -14.86 11.51 2.28
CA ALA A 174 -15.16 12.47 3.35
C ALA A 174 -16.67 12.56 3.63
N GLU A 175 -17.52 12.44 2.61
CA GLU A 175 -18.97 12.44 2.77
C GLU A 175 -19.43 11.37 3.78
N GLY A 176 -19.02 10.11 3.58
CA GLY A 176 -19.42 8.99 4.44
C GLY A 176 -18.81 8.99 5.82
N ARG A 177 -17.61 9.60 5.98
CA ARG A 177 -16.88 9.71 7.25
C ARG A 177 -17.14 11.05 7.95
N GLU A 178 -17.84 11.97 7.30
CA GLU A 178 -18.02 13.33 7.81
C GLU A 178 -16.68 14.01 8.12
N GLY A 179 -15.66 13.74 7.29
CA GLY A 179 -14.30 14.21 7.45
C GLY A 179 -13.47 13.58 8.57
N LEU A 180 -13.99 12.57 9.28
CA LEU A 180 -13.25 11.88 10.34
C LEU A 180 -12.13 11.04 9.75
N LEU A 181 -10.91 11.25 10.25
CA LEU A 181 -9.75 10.43 9.92
C LEU A 181 -9.61 9.27 10.90
N THR A 182 -8.89 8.24 10.47
CA THR A 182 -8.40 7.21 11.39
C THR A 182 -7.46 7.87 12.40
N PRO A 183 -7.52 7.53 13.70
CA PRO A 183 -6.61 8.08 14.70
C PRO A 183 -5.16 8.00 14.24
N GLY A 184 -4.39 9.07 14.42
CA GLY A 184 -3.02 9.18 13.93
C GLY A 184 -2.02 9.56 15.01
N ARG A 185 -0.77 9.10 14.83
CA ARG A 185 0.39 9.43 15.65
C ARG A 185 1.36 10.31 14.87
N GLU A 186 2.43 10.78 15.47
CA GLU A 186 3.47 11.52 14.75
C GLU A 186 4.00 10.69 13.57
N GLY A 187 4.00 11.29 12.37
CA GLY A 187 4.33 10.60 11.12
C GLY A 187 3.12 10.05 10.34
N SER A 188 1.92 9.97 10.94
CA SER A 188 0.70 9.53 10.23
C SER A 188 0.23 10.54 9.19
N TRP A 189 0.55 11.80 9.38
CA TRP A 189 0.19 12.91 8.49
C TRP A 189 1.43 13.76 8.18
N VAL A 190 1.35 14.56 7.12
CA VAL A 190 2.43 15.51 6.79
C VAL A 190 2.70 16.47 7.94
N PRO A 191 3.95 16.94 8.10
CA PRO A 191 4.38 17.70 9.28
C PRO A 191 3.50 18.92 9.58
N GLU A 192 3.07 19.67 8.55
CA GLU A 192 2.24 20.86 8.70
C GLU A 192 0.85 20.53 9.26
N PHE A 193 0.26 19.40 8.81
CA PHE A 193 -1.03 18.92 9.31
C PHE A 193 -0.90 18.45 10.77
N TRP A 194 0.11 17.60 11.05
CA TRP A 194 0.37 17.13 12.40
C TRP A 194 0.57 18.26 13.40
N ALA A 195 1.42 19.24 13.07
CA ALA A 195 1.70 20.39 13.93
C ALA A 195 0.43 21.20 14.19
N ALA A 196 -0.41 21.40 13.17
CA ALA A 196 -1.68 22.12 13.33
C ALA A 196 -2.66 21.35 14.23
N ALA A 197 -2.76 20.03 14.07
CA ALA A 197 -3.63 19.18 14.88
C ALA A 197 -3.18 19.10 16.34
N LEU A 198 -1.87 18.95 16.57
CA LEU A 198 -1.28 18.85 17.91
C LEU A 198 -1.43 20.14 18.73
N ALA A 199 -1.50 21.29 18.07
CA ALA A 199 -1.67 22.59 18.71
C ALA A 199 -3.10 22.84 19.23
N LEU A 200 -4.09 22.01 18.84
CA LEU A 200 -5.50 22.19 19.22
C LEU A 200 -5.82 21.50 20.55
N GLU A 201 -6.80 22.07 21.24
CA GLU A 201 -7.51 21.35 22.30
C GLU A 201 -8.72 20.59 21.73
N PRO A 202 -9.18 19.48 22.36
CA PRO A 202 -10.35 18.74 21.91
C PRO A 202 -11.58 19.67 21.71
N GLY A 203 -12.20 19.58 20.53
CA GLY A 203 -13.30 20.44 20.08
C GLY A 203 -12.88 21.72 19.37
N GLU A 204 -11.61 22.08 19.39
CA GLU A 204 -11.09 23.28 18.74
C GLU A 204 -10.89 23.11 17.24
N VAL A 205 -11.09 24.18 16.48
CA VAL A 205 -10.92 24.23 15.02
C VAL A 205 -9.66 25.04 14.68
N SER A 206 -8.80 24.48 13.82
CA SER A 206 -7.56 25.13 13.38
C SER A 206 -7.84 26.35 12.50
N PRO A 207 -6.89 27.27 12.36
CA PRO A 207 -6.81 28.12 11.17
C PRO A 207 -6.74 27.27 9.89
N VAL A 208 -6.97 27.92 8.73
CA VAL A 208 -6.68 27.26 7.43
C VAL A 208 -5.19 26.91 7.38
N THR A 209 -4.90 25.63 7.20
CA THR A 209 -3.53 25.08 7.18
C THR A 209 -3.18 24.64 5.76
N GLU A 210 -2.11 25.19 5.19
CA GLU A 210 -1.61 24.77 3.87
C GLU A 210 -0.64 23.59 4.02
N THR A 211 -0.82 22.58 3.15
CA THR A 211 0.10 21.45 2.99
C THR A 211 0.45 21.24 1.52
N GLN A 212 1.24 20.22 1.21
CA GLN A 212 1.51 19.85 -0.17
C GLN A 212 0.25 19.39 -0.95
N TYR A 213 -0.82 18.98 -0.26
CA TYR A 213 -2.07 18.50 -0.86
C TYR A 213 -3.11 19.58 -1.05
N GLY A 214 -2.96 20.73 -0.40
CA GLY A 214 -3.90 21.85 -0.48
C GLY A 214 -4.15 22.53 0.86
N TYR A 215 -5.36 23.04 1.02
CA TYR A 215 -5.78 23.80 2.19
C TYR A 215 -6.70 22.97 3.08
N HIS A 216 -6.35 22.85 4.33
CA HIS A 216 -7.06 22.05 5.34
C HIS A 216 -7.66 22.93 6.42
N ILE A 217 -8.82 22.53 6.92
CA ILE A 217 -9.37 23.00 8.19
C ILE A 217 -9.51 21.75 9.06
N LEU A 218 -8.94 21.77 10.26
CA LEU A 218 -8.92 20.64 11.17
C LEU A 218 -9.81 20.93 12.38
N ARG A 219 -10.41 19.88 12.94
CA ARG A 219 -10.99 19.88 14.26
C ARG A 219 -10.44 18.70 15.03
N LEU A 220 -9.84 18.98 16.20
CA LEU A 220 -9.43 17.91 17.09
C LEU A 220 -10.65 17.35 17.83
N GLU A 221 -10.96 16.08 17.65
CA GLU A 221 -12.06 15.40 18.34
C GLU A 221 -11.62 14.86 19.70
N ASP A 222 -10.44 14.25 19.74
CA ASP A 222 -9.86 13.67 20.95
C ASP A 222 -8.34 13.58 20.83
N ARG A 223 -7.64 13.50 21.97
CA ARG A 223 -6.22 13.18 22.02
C ARG A 223 -5.91 12.31 23.24
N GLN A 224 -5.05 11.34 23.05
CA GLN A 224 -4.66 10.39 24.09
C GLN A 224 -3.14 10.29 24.13
N ILE A 225 -2.60 10.14 25.33
CA ILE A 225 -1.18 9.81 25.51
C ILE A 225 -1.01 8.33 25.18
N VAL A 226 -0.12 8.02 24.24
CA VAL A 226 0.26 6.64 23.92
C VAL A 226 0.98 6.04 25.14
N PRO A 227 0.57 4.88 25.66
CA PRO A 227 1.24 4.25 26.80
C PRO A 227 2.73 4.02 26.51
N PHE A 228 3.59 4.19 27.53
CA PHE A 228 5.05 4.07 27.36
C PHE A 228 5.46 2.76 26.69
N LEU A 229 4.86 1.63 27.05
CA LEU A 229 5.18 0.33 26.44
C LEU A 229 4.94 0.27 24.94
N GLU A 230 3.98 1.05 24.43
CA GLU A 230 3.74 1.19 23.01
C GLU A 230 4.65 2.24 22.35
N ALA A 231 4.94 3.33 23.06
CA ALA A 231 5.79 4.41 22.56
C ALA A 231 7.30 4.06 22.61
N ARG A 232 7.70 3.11 23.45
CA ARG A 232 9.09 2.78 23.77
C ARG A 232 9.95 2.53 22.52
N SER A 233 9.45 1.76 21.57
CA SER A 233 10.20 1.45 20.33
C SER A 233 10.42 2.67 19.44
N VAL A 234 9.45 3.58 19.39
CA VAL A 234 9.56 4.85 18.65
C VAL A 234 10.63 5.73 19.29
N ILE A 235 10.56 5.89 20.61
CA ILE A 235 11.52 6.68 21.40
C ILE A 235 12.92 6.07 21.29
N ALA A 236 13.04 4.75 21.41
CA ALA A 236 14.31 4.03 21.29
C ALA A 236 14.99 4.29 19.93
N ARG A 237 14.24 4.21 18.84
CA ARG A 237 14.76 4.51 17.49
C ARG A 237 15.19 5.98 17.36
N ALA A 238 14.36 6.91 17.84
CA ALA A 238 14.68 8.32 17.77
C ALA A 238 15.96 8.68 18.55
N ILE A 239 16.16 8.08 19.72
CA ILE A 239 17.38 8.28 20.53
C ILE A 239 18.57 7.59 19.87
N ALA A 240 18.42 6.37 19.36
CA ALA A 240 19.48 5.64 18.69
C ALA A 240 20.03 6.40 17.47
N GLU A 241 19.16 7.03 16.67
CA GLU A 241 19.57 7.89 15.55
C GLU A 241 20.36 9.14 15.97
N GLN A 242 20.08 9.68 17.15
CA GLN A 242 20.83 10.81 17.70
C GLN A 242 22.23 10.40 18.23
N ILE A 243 22.37 9.15 18.66
CA ILE A 243 23.62 8.61 19.19
C ILE A 243 24.57 8.18 18.06
N GLY A 244 24.02 7.57 17.02
CA GLY A 244 24.82 6.98 15.94
C GLY A 244 24.02 6.61 14.72
N SER A 245 24.54 5.62 13.97
CA SER A 245 23.86 5.05 12.80
C SER A 245 23.40 3.62 13.13
N PRO A 246 22.12 3.41 13.54
CA PRO A 246 21.62 2.08 13.84
C PRO A 246 21.82 1.05 12.72
N PRO A 247 21.67 1.41 11.39
CA PRO A 247 21.97 0.47 10.32
C PRO A 247 23.42 -0.01 10.29
N ASP A 248 24.39 0.87 10.60
CA ASP A 248 25.80 0.52 10.61
C ASP A 248 26.14 -0.38 11.82
N VAL A 249 25.53 -0.10 12.98
CA VAL A 249 25.65 -0.95 14.18
C VAL A 249 25.10 -2.33 13.89
N LEU A 250 23.92 -2.43 13.30
CA LEU A 250 23.32 -3.71 12.90
C LEU A 250 24.19 -4.44 11.89
N SER A 251 24.71 -3.73 10.85
CA SER A 251 25.62 -4.32 9.87
C SER A 251 26.86 -4.90 10.52
N THR A 252 27.49 -4.15 11.40
CA THR A 252 28.68 -4.60 12.15
C THR A 252 28.36 -5.82 13.01
N TRP A 253 27.21 -5.83 13.68
CA TRP A 253 26.79 -6.98 14.47
C TRP A 253 26.57 -8.22 13.60
N LEU A 254 25.88 -8.08 12.43
CA LEU A 254 25.67 -9.16 11.47
C LEU A 254 26.98 -9.71 10.91
N ASP A 255 28.00 -8.88 10.69
CA ASP A 255 29.32 -9.32 10.24
C ASP A 255 29.97 -10.27 11.27
N THR A 256 29.73 -10.06 12.56
CA THR A 256 30.20 -10.98 13.61
C THR A 256 29.49 -12.34 13.59
N GLN A 257 28.30 -12.44 12.97
CA GLN A 257 27.59 -13.70 12.80
C GLN A 257 28.09 -14.53 11.61
N GLY A 258 28.95 -13.98 10.78
CA GLY A 258 29.61 -14.68 9.67
C GLY A 258 28.78 -14.80 8.40
N ASP A 259 27.67 -14.05 8.26
CA ASP A 259 26.78 -14.13 7.13
C ASP A 259 27.22 -13.20 6.00
N SER A 260 27.39 -13.76 4.82
CA SER A 260 27.72 -13.03 3.60
C SER A 260 26.53 -12.81 2.65
N ASP A 261 25.45 -13.57 2.84
CA ASP A 261 24.24 -13.49 2.03
C ASP A 261 23.16 -12.60 2.67
N GLN A 262 22.54 -11.74 1.86
CA GLN A 262 21.54 -10.77 2.32
C GLN A 262 20.32 -11.44 2.98
N GLN A 263 19.87 -12.57 2.45
CA GLN A 263 18.72 -13.29 3.00
C GLN A 263 19.04 -13.94 4.34
N ALA A 264 20.24 -14.50 4.49
CA ALA A 264 20.72 -15.05 5.76
C ALA A 264 20.86 -13.92 6.81
N ARG A 265 21.42 -12.76 6.44
CA ARG A 265 21.53 -11.58 7.32
C ARG A 265 20.17 -11.12 7.82
N ARG A 266 19.18 -11.02 6.90
CA ARG A 266 17.80 -10.69 7.26
C ARG A 266 17.18 -11.71 8.22
N SER A 267 17.36 -13.01 7.93
CA SER A 267 16.82 -14.09 8.78
C SER A 267 17.43 -14.08 10.17
N ASN A 268 18.72 -13.79 10.28
CA ASN A 268 19.44 -13.70 11.56
C ASN A 268 19.00 -12.48 12.38
N ALA A 269 18.85 -11.32 11.73
CA ALA A 269 18.30 -10.13 12.39
C ALA A 269 16.90 -10.39 12.97
N LEU A 270 16.00 -10.97 12.18
CA LEU A 270 14.65 -11.32 12.64
C LEU A 270 14.68 -12.39 13.75
N GLY A 271 15.58 -13.37 13.65
CA GLY A 271 15.79 -14.39 14.67
C GLY A 271 16.23 -13.78 15.99
N GLU A 272 17.18 -12.84 15.96
CA GLU A 272 17.65 -12.13 17.14
C GLU A 272 16.57 -11.25 17.77
N ALA A 273 15.86 -10.46 16.95
CA ALA A 273 14.77 -9.64 17.45
C ALA A 273 13.71 -10.47 18.18
N ARG A 274 13.35 -11.63 17.65
CA ARG A 274 12.42 -12.56 18.30
C ARG A 274 12.99 -13.17 19.58
N ARG A 275 14.28 -13.54 19.62
CA ARG A 275 14.92 -14.05 20.84
C ARG A 275 14.93 -13.02 21.96
N ARG A 276 15.07 -11.74 21.64
CA ARG A 276 14.98 -10.61 22.57
C ARG A 276 13.55 -10.28 22.97
N GLY A 277 12.55 -10.91 22.35
CA GLY A 277 11.13 -10.61 22.59
C GLY A 277 10.67 -9.28 22.03
N LEU A 278 11.42 -8.70 21.07
CA LEU A 278 11.08 -7.44 20.43
C LEU A 278 9.82 -7.63 19.56
N LYS A 279 8.98 -6.60 19.54
CA LYS A 279 7.73 -6.57 18.78
C LYS A 279 7.54 -5.20 18.18
N VAL A 280 6.89 -5.16 17.03
CA VAL A 280 6.34 -3.91 16.50
C VAL A 280 5.04 -3.62 17.24
N PRO A 281 4.87 -2.44 17.84
CA PRO A 281 3.62 -2.06 18.50
C PRO A 281 2.42 -2.11 17.55
N ASP A 282 1.25 -2.47 18.08
CA ASP A 282 0.03 -2.60 17.27
C ASP A 282 -0.33 -1.29 16.56
N GLY A 283 -0.11 -0.14 17.20
CA GLY A 283 -0.28 1.17 16.58
C GLY A 283 0.59 1.39 15.36
N GLU A 284 1.86 0.96 15.37
CA GLU A 284 2.74 1.04 14.20
C GLU A 284 2.29 0.11 13.07
N VAL A 285 1.74 -1.06 13.39
CA VAL A 285 1.15 -1.97 12.36
C VAL A 285 -0.05 -1.32 11.69
N VAL A 286 -0.88 -0.60 12.44
CA VAL A 286 -2.00 0.18 11.89
C VAL A 286 -1.50 1.28 10.95
N GLU A 287 -0.41 1.98 11.30
CA GLU A 287 0.21 2.99 10.43
C GLU A 287 0.75 2.39 9.11
N LEU A 288 1.41 1.23 9.21
CA LEU A 288 1.90 0.52 8.02
C LEU A 288 0.74 0.07 7.11
N THR A 289 -0.37 -0.37 7.69
CA THR A 289 -1.58 -0.73 6.95
C THR A 289 -2.18 0.49 6.24
N ARG A 290 -2.25 1.63 6.94
CA ARG A 290 -2.72 2.89 6.35
C ARG A 290 -1.83 3.35 5.20
N ALA A 291 -0.50 3.26 5.36
CA ALA A 291 0.44 3.62 4.31
C ALA A 291 0.22 2.80 3.03
N TRP A 292 -0.13 1.52 3.19
CA TRP A 292 -0.54 0.67 2.07
C TRP A 292 -1.85 1.15 1.43
N ASP A 293 -2.88 1.39 2.22
CA ASP A 293 -4.19 1.82 1.72
C ASP A 293 -4.08 3.15 0.95
N ASP A 294 -3.33 4.10 1.46
CA ASP A 294 -3.06 5.39 0.81
C ASP A 294 -2.30 5.22 -0.51
N LEU A 295 -1.29 4.35 -0.53
CA LEU A 295 -0.54 4.04 -1.75
C LEU A 295 -1.46 3.40 -2.80
N ALA A 296 -2.20 2.36 -2.43
CA ALA A 296 -3.12 1.66 -3.31
C ALA A 296 -4.18 2.62 -3.90
N TYR A 297 -4.71 3.52 -3.08
CA TYR A 297 -5.65 4.54 -3.51
C TYR A 297 -5.01 5.52 -4.53
N ARG A 298 -3.86 6.12 -4.23
CA ARG A 298 -3.17 7.06 -5.11
C ARG A 298 -2.86 6.45 -6.47
N LEU A 299 -2.35 5.22 -6.47
CA LEU A 299 -1.98 4.52 -7.69
C LEU A 299 -3.22 4.12 -8.51
N SER A 300 -4.31 3.69 -7.87
CA SER A 300 -5.58 3.40 -8.55
C SER A 300 -6.13 4.66 -9.25
N THR A 301 -6.06 5.79 -8.58
CA THR A 301 -6.50 7.08 -9.13
C THR A 301 -5.61 7.52 -10.29
N THR A 302 -4.28 7.38 -10.14
CA THR A 302 -3.30 7.77 -11.17
C THR A 302 -3.44 6.97 -12.45
N PHE A 303 -3.64 5.65 -12.34
CA PHE A 303 -3.70 4.75 -13.50
C PHE A 303 -5.13 4.39 -13.93
N GLY A 304 -6.14 4.80 -13.18
CA GLY A 304 -7.54 4.50 -13.47
C GLY A 304 -7.92 3.04 -13.18
N PHE A 305 -7.10 2.31 -12.44
CA PHE A 305 -7.37 0.94 -12.05
C PHE A 305 -8.57 0.88 -11.11
N ARG A 306 -9.34 -0.21 -11.19
CA ARG A 306 -10.57 -0.35 -10.43
C ARG A 306 -10.63 -1.68 -9.70
N PHE A 307 -11.20 -1.61 -8.54
CA PHE A 307 -11.58 -2.74 -7.75
C PHE A 307 -12.52 -3.70 -8.51
N GLY A 308 -12.29 -5.01 -8.38
CA GLY A 308 -13.12 -6.03 -9.00
C GLY A 308 -12.94 -6.22 -10.50
N TRP A 309 -11.90 -5.63 -11.11
CA TRP A 309 -11.60 -5.86 -12.53
C TRP A 309 -11.25 -7.33 -12.80
N THR A 310 -11.73 -7.84 -13.93
CA THR A 310 -11.33 -9.15 -14.47
C THR A 310 -9.93 -9.10 -15.07
N ALA A 311 -9.31 -10.26 -15.32
CA ALA A 311 -8.00 -10.36 -15.95
C ALA A 311 -7.93 -9.60 -17.30
N ASP A 312 -8.97 -9.69 -18.13
CA ASP A 312 -9.04 -8.98 -19.42
C ASP A 312 -9.15 -7.45 -19.26
N GLN A 313 -9.89 -7.00 -18.24
CA GLN A 313 -9.99 -5.58 -17.91
C GLN A 313 -8.67 -5.04 -17.37
N ILE A 314 -7.96 -5.83 -16.58
CA ILE A 314 -6.63 -5.51 -16.06
C ILE A 314 -5.63 -5.41 -17.23
N ALA A 315 -5.61 -6.40 -18.13
CA ALA A 315 -4.73 -6.38 -19.31
C ALA A 315 -4.95 -5.11 -20.15
N SER A 316 -6.21 -4.81 -20.45
CA SER A 316 -6.58 -3.63 -21.24
C SER A 316 -6.24 -2.32 -20.52
N GLY A 317 -6.48 -2.24 -19.21
CA GLY A 317 -6.19 -1.09 -18.38
C GLY A 317 -4.69 -0.82 -18.24
N ALA A 318 -3.88 -1.86 -18.05
CA ALA A 318 -2.42 -1.74 -17.97
C ALA A 318 -1.79 -1.29 -19.30
N LEU A 319 -2.28 -1.82 -20.45
CA LEU A 319 -1.86 -1.35 -21.77
C LEU A 319 -2.25 0.12 -22.03
N ALA A 320 -3.45 0.51 -21.60
CA ALA A 320 -3.92 1.89 -21.72
C ALA A 320 -3.06 2.83 -20.85
N ALA A 321 -2.78 2.46 -19.61
CA ALA A 321 -1.91 3.20 -18.70
C ALA A 321 -0.49 3.34 -19.26
N LEU A 322 0.09 2.26 -19.80
CA LEU A 322 1.41 2.29 -20.44
C LEU A 322 1.46 3.23 -21.65
N SER A 323 0.35 3.36 -22.37
CA SER A 323 0.25 4.15 -23.60
C SER A 323 -0.08 5.62 -23.37
N ASN A 324 -0.45 6.02 -22.16
CA ASN A 324 -0.82 7.38 -21.82
C ASN A 324 0.42 8.24 -21.51
N PRO A 325 0.78 9.21 -22.38
CA PRO A 325 1.97 10.05 -22.16
C PRO A 325 1.83 11.03 -20.98
N ALA A 326 0.60 11.30 -20.54
CA ALA A 326 0.34 12.18 -19.38
C ALA A 326 0.55 11.48 -18.03
N GLN A 327 0.65 10.15 -18.02
CA GLN A 327 0.87 9.38 -16.81
C GLN A 327 2.38 9.14 -16.62
N ASN A 328 2.90 9.63 -15.51
CA ASN A 328 4.33 9.50 -15.21
C ASN A 328 4.63 8.07 -14.70
N VAL A 329 4.76 7.12 -15.63
CA VAL A 329 5.11 5.72 -15.35
C VAL A 329 6.44 5.64 -14.58
N SER A 330 7.35 6.63 -14.73
CA SER A 330 8.62 6.67 -13.99
C SER A 330 8.42 6.98 -12.51
N LEU A 331 7.42 7.80 -12.14
CA LEU A 331 7.09 8.08 -10.75
C LEU A 331 6.51 6.83 -10.08
N ALA A 332 5.56 6.18 -10.75
CA ALA A 332 5.01 4.91 -10.28
C ALA A 332 6.09 3.82 -10.17
N ARG A 333 7.06 3.79 -11.09
CA ARG A 333 8.18 2.86 -11.04
C ARG A 333 9.07 3.11 -9.83
N SER A 334 9.35 4.36 -9.44
CA SER A 334 10.14 4.67 -8.25
C SER A 334 9.38 4.31 -6.97
N GLU A 335 8.08 4.58 -6.92
CA GLU A 335 7.23 4.20 -5.78
C GLU A 335 7.02 2.68 -5.70
N LEU A 336 6.89 2.00 -6.84
CA LEU A 336 6.72 0.53 -6.92
C LEU A 336 8.02 -0.25 -6.78
N SER A 337 9.18 0.37 -6.98
CA SER A 337 10.48 -0.34 -6.94
C SER A 337 10.75 -0.98 -5.59
N SER A 338 10.32 -0.35 -4.50
CA SER A 338 10.42 -0.89 -3.14
C SER A 338 9.47 -2.08 -2.91
N TYR A 339 8.40 -2.20 -3.70
CA TYR A 339 7.40 -3.27 -3.59
C TYR A 339 7.62 -4.41 -4.59
N ARG A 340 8.56 -4.22 -5.51
CA ARG A 340 8.84 -5.16 -6.60
C ARG A 340 9.10 -6.60 -6.13
N PRO A 341 9.91 -6.86 -5.10
CA PRO A 341 10.15 -8.23 -4.65
C PRO A 341 8.88 -8.94 -4.19
N LEU A 342 7.93 -8.21 -3.60
CA LEU A 342 6.65 -8.76 -3.13
C LEU A 342 5.68 -8.97 -4.29
N ILE A 343 5.68 -8.07 -5.26
CA ILE A 343 4.91 -8.21 -6.50
C ILE A 343 5.40 -9.45 -7.26
N ASP A 344 6.69 -9.61 -7.42
CA ASP A 344 7.30 -10.76 -8.09
C ASP A 344 7.01 -12.09 -7.37
N GLN A 345 6.94 -12.06 -6.05
CA GLN A 345 6.60 -13.22 -5.23
C GLN A 345 5.11 -13.55 -5.26
N SER A 346 4.24 -12.53 -5.29
CA SER A 346 2.78 -12.71 -5.29
C SER A 346 2.22 -13.00 -6.67
N TYR A 347 2.84 -12.47 -7.72
CA TYR A 347 2.45 -12.65 -9.11
C TYR A 347 3.67 -13.10 -9.93
N ALA A 348 3.76 -14.41 -10.18
CA ALA A 348 4.81 -14.96 -11.02
C ALA A 348 4.80 -14.28 -12.40
N ILE A 349 5.88 -13.56 -12.71
CA ILE A 349 6.09 -12.92 -14.02
C ILE A 349 6.88 -13.88 -14.89
N HIS A 350 6.27 -14.35 -15.98
CA HIS A 350 6.92 -15.21 -16.96
C HIS A 350 6.95 -14.51 -18.31
N SER A 351 8.13 -14.25 -18.84
CA SER A 351 8.33 -13.87 -20.24
C SER A 351 8.76 -15.12 -21.03
N SER A 352 8.16 -15.37 -22.19
CA SER A 352 8.70 -16.33 -23.13
C SER A 352 9.99 -15.72 -23.72
N GLU A 353 11.14 -16.24 -23.32
CA GLU A 353 12.38 -15.94 -24.06
C GLU A 353 12.19 -16.47 -25.50
N THR A 354 12.20 -15.58 -26.46
CA THR A 354 12.36 -15.97 -27.86
C THR A 354 13.74 -16.59 -27.97
N PRO A 355 13.88 -17.89 -28.38
CA PRO A 355 15.21 -18.46 -28.59
C PRO A 355 15.91 -17.59 -29.63
N GLY A 356 17.05 -17.00 -29.21
CA GLY A 356 17.87 -16.17 -30.08
C GLY A 356 18.18 -16.93 -31.38
N THR A 357 17.80 -16.33 -32.49
CA THR A 357 18.37 -16.70 -33.79
C THR A 357 19.86 -16.34 -33.75
N GLU A 358 20.70 -17.37 -33.60
CA GLU A 358 22.10 -17.29 -33.98
C GLU A 358 22.28 -17.01 -35.49
#